data_9d6178ce47c509f25968b056ae6e8566
#
_entry.id   9d6178ce47c509f25968b056ae6e8566
#
_cell.length_a   1.000
_cell.length_b   1.000
_cell.length_c   1.000
_cell.angle_alpha   90.00
_cell.angle_beta   90.00
_cell.angle_gamma   90.00
#
_symmetry.space_group_name_H-M   'P 1'
#
loop_
_entity.id
_entity.type
_entity.pdbx_description
1 polymer ?
#
loop_
_entity_poly.entity_id
_entity_poly.type
_entity_poly.pdbx_seq_one_letter_code
_entity_poly.pdbx_strand_id
1 'polypeptide(L)'
;IVDAKIPFFGPFTGAEALRDPFSKWVFHLRASYYDETGLIVKQLTSLGLKKIAVFYQNDAYGKAGLEGVKRALKPLGLEPIALGTVERNTVDVAKAVAEITPKMPDAIVQISAYKSCAAFIREARKSGYGGTFFNVSFVGTQALADELGREGRGIMVSQVMPFPFSTTTPISREYLDAVSKAGPEAQPNYSSMEGYLSAKVFAEGLRRAGRNPSRDSLVNALESIQNANFGGFRVDFSPKDHVA
;
A
#
# COMPACT_ATOMS: atom_id res chain seq x y z
N ILE A 1 4.01 -14.23 -16.18
CA ILE A 1 3.00 -13.29 -16.72
C ILE A 1 3.61 -12.55 -17.91
N VAL A 2 4.73 -11.85 -17.73
CA VAL A 2 5.38 -11.07 -18.79
C VAL A 2 5.76 -11.96 -19.98
N ASP A 3 6.44 -13.08 -19.72
CA ASP A 3 6.86 -14.04 -20.77
C ASP A 3 5.66 -14.67 -21.49
N ALA A 4 4.57 -14.88 -20.77
CA ALA A 4 3.32 -15.38 -21.34
C ALA A 4 2.51 -14.33 -22.10
N LYS A 5 2.94 -13.05 -22.06
CA LYS A 5 2.24 -11.91 -22.68
C LYS A 5 0.76 -11.84 -22.26
N ILE A 6 0.51 -12.00 -20.96
CA ILE A 6 -0.83 -11.92 -20.37
C ILE A 6 -0.95 -10.60 -19.62
N PRO A 7 -1.95 -9.75 -19.92
CA PRO A 7 -2.21 -8.54 -19.14
C PRO A 7 -2.43 -8.87 -17.66
N PHE A 8 -1.69 -8.19 -16.79
CA PHE A 8 -1.80 -8.28 -15.34
C PHE A 8 -2.29 -6.94 -14.80
N PHE A 9 -3.55 -6.89 -14.48
CA PHE A 9 -4.24 -5.66 -14.10
C PHE A 9 -4.46 -5.61 -12.58
N GLY A 10 -4.14 -4.48 -11.98
CA GLY A 10 -4.40 -4.19 -10.58
C GLY A 10 -3.69 -5.13 -9.58
N PRO A 11 -2.38 -5.43 -9.73
CA PRO A 11 -1.69 -6.23 -8.73
C PRO A 11 -1.78 -5.57 -7.36
N PHE A 12 -2.19 -6.34 -6.34
CA PHE A 12 -2.30 -5.85 -4.96
C PHE A 12 -0.91 -5.75 -4.33
N THR A 13 -0.06 -4.91 -4.90
CA THR A 13 1.30 -4.66 -4.41
C THR A 13 1.85 -3.35 -4.96
N GLY A 14 2.61 -2.63 -4.13
CA GLY A 14 3.39 -1.47 -4.53
C GLY A 14 4.82 -1.79 -4.98
N ALA A 15 5.13 -3.06 -5.28
CA ALA A 15 6.48 -3.49 -5.61
C ALA A 15 7.01 -2.87 -6.90
N GLU A 16 8.18 -2.24 -6.83
CA GLU A 16 8.85 -1.61 -7.99
C GLU A 16 9.25 -2.60 -9.08
N ALA A 17 9.56 -3.84 -8.71
CA ALA A 17 9.92 -4.89 -9.68
C ALA A 17 8.82 -5.21 -10.71
N LEU A 18 7.59 -4.75 -10.49
CA LEU A 18 6.50 -4.82 -11.49
C LEU A 18 6.34 -3.53 -12.30
N ARG A 19 7.12 -2.47 -12.00
CA ARG A 19 7.04 -1.13 -12.58
C ARG A 19 8.30 -0.79 -13.37
N ASP A 20 9.45 -1.16 -12.84
CA ASP A 20 10.76 -0.92 -13.42
C ASP A 20 11.58 -2.24 -13.47
N PRO A 21 11.99 -2.68 -14.69
CA PRO A 21 11.74 -2.05 -15.97
C PRO A 21 10.26 -2.06 -16.38
N PHE A 22 9.84 -1.05 -17.13
CA PHE A 22 8.46 -0.95 -17.65
C PHE A 22 8.04 -2.20 -18.41
N SER A 23 6.83 -2.69 -18.12
CA SER A 23 6.22 -3.80 -18.84
C SER A 23 4.84 -3.39 -19.38
N LYS A 24 4.66 -3.49 -20.70
CA LYS A 24 3.37 -3.22 -21.33
C LYS A 24 2.23 -4.15 -20.88
N TRP A 25 2.55 -5.20 -20.12
CA TRP A 25 1.59 -6.19 -19.65
C TRP A 25 1.10 -5.96 -18.22
N VAL A 26 1.63 -4.97 -17.51
CA VAL A 26 1.27 -4.75 -16.10
C VAL A 26 0.67 -3.36 -15.93
N PHE A 27 -0.53 -3.29 -15.34
CA PHE A 27 -1.26 -2.05 -15.09
C PHE A 27 -1.52 -1.88 -13.60
N HIS A 28 -1.16 -0.74 -13.05
CA HIS A 28 -1.23 -0.45 -11.61
C HIS A 28 -2.29 0.61 -11.31
N LEU A 29 -3.08 0.38 -10.27
CA LEU A 29 -4.04 1.37 -9.76
C LEU A 29 -3.57 2.00 -8.45
N ARG A 30 -2.69 1.35 -7.74
CA ARG A 30 -2.15 1.84 -6.47
C ARG A 30 -0.76 2.45 -6.64
N ALA A 31 -0.41 3.39 -5.76
CA ALA A 31 0.93 3.92 -5.64
C ALA A 31 1.97 2.83 -5.31
N SER A 32 3.22 3.10 -5.62
CA SER A 32 4.33 2.22 -5.28
C SER A 32 4.69 2.29 -3.79
N TYR A 33 5.46 1.30 -3.30
CA TYR A 33 6.02 1.39 -1.96
C TYR A 33 7.00 2.55 -1.82
N TYR A 34 7.64 2.99 -2.90
CA TYR A 34 8.51 4.18 -2.87
C TYR A 34 7.69 5.46 -2.67
N ASP A 35 6.53 5.58 -3.32
CA ASP A 35 5.63 6.71 -3.12
C ASP A 35 5.07 6.75 -1.70
N GLU A 36 4.59 5.60 -1.19
CA GLU A 36 4.04 5.51 0.17
C GLU A 36 5.09 5.86 1.23
N THR A 37 6.26 5.23 1.16
CA THR A 37 7.34 5.49 2.13
C THR A 37 7.91 6.88 1.98
N GLY A 38 7.98 7.42 0.76
CA GLY A 38 8.34 8.80 0.49
C GLY A 38 7.40 9.79 1.18
N LEU A 39 6.08 9.55 1.08
CA LEU A 39 5.07 10.36 1.76
C LEU A 39 5.20 10.25 3.30
N ILE A 40 5.39 9.04 3.84
CA ILE A 40 5.58 8.81 5.27
C ILE A 40 6.82 9.57 5.77
N VAL A 41 7.96 9.42 5.11
CA VAL A 41 9.22 10.10 5.49
C VAL A 41 9.05 11.62 5.41
N LYS A 42 8.43 12.14 4.34
CA LYS A 42 8.13 13.57 4.21
C LYS A 42 7.28 14.08 5.37
N GLN A 43 6.22 13.35 5.75
CA GLN A 43 5.37 13.72 6.87
C GLN A 43 6.14 13.72 8.19
N LEU A 44 6.90 12.66 8.47
CA LEU A 44 7.71 12.54 9.69
C LEU A 44 8.72 13.69 9.80
N THR A 45 9.48 13.92 8.76
CA THR A 45 10.54 14.95 8.78
C THR A 45 9.98 16.38 8.83
N SER A 46 8.79 16.63 8.26
CA SER A 46 8.10 17.92 8.40
C SER A 46 7.66 18.20 9.83
N LEU A 47 7.42 17.17 10.62
CA LEU A 47 7.12 17.25 12.05
C LEU A 47 8.37 17.27 12.95
N GLY A 48 9.57 17.28 12.34
CA GLY A 48 10.84 17.24 13.05
C GLY A 48 11.27 15.85 13.55
N LEU A 49 10.52 14.80 13.21
CA LEU A 49 10.80 13.41 13.61
C LEU A 49 11.84 12.82 12.62
N LYS A 50 13.11 12.84 13.00
CA LYS A 50 14.23 12.48 12.12
C LYS A 50 14.89 11.15 12.46
N LYS A 51 14.72 10.65 13.69
CA LYS A 51 15.24 9.36 14.11
C LYS A 51 14.23 8.28 13.70
N ILE A 52 14.33 7.81 12.47
CA ILE A 52 13.39 6.84 11.91
C ILE A 52 14.02 5.46 11.93
N ALA A 53 13.33 4.48 12.52
CA ALA A 53 13.67 3.06 12.42
C ALA A 53 12.71 2.33 11.49
N VAL A 54 13.10 1.16 10.99
CA VAL A 54 12.28 0.36 10.09
C VAL A 54 12.15 -1.06 10.64
N PHE A 55 10.91 -1.50 10.81
CA PHE A 55 10.54 -2.88 11.06
C PHE A 55 9.96 -3.48 9.76
N TYR A 56 10.52 -4.56 9.24
CA TYR A 56 10.10 -5.08 7.95
C TYR A 56 10.11 -6.60 7.85
N GLN A 57 9.25 -7.14 7.00
CA GLN A 57 9.21 -8.56 6.67
C GLN A 57 10.46 -8.94 5.87
N ASN A 58 11.12 -10.04 6.25
CA ASN A 58 12.37 -10.48 5.63
C ASN A 58 12.15 -11.18 4.27
N ASP A 59 11.55 -10.46 3.33
CA ASP A 59 11.34 -10.91 1.95
C ASP A 59 11.39 -9.73 0.96
N ALA A 60 11.06 -9.99 -0.31
CA ALA A 60 11.06 -8.98 -1.36
C ALA A 60 10.13 -7.79 -1.06
N TYR A 61 8.98 -8.03 -0.42
CA TYR A 61 8.04 -6.98 -0.01
C TYR A 61 8.66 -6.03 1.02
N GLY A 62 9.13 -6.58 2.14
CA GLY A 62 9.72 -5.77 3.19
C GLY A 62 10.99 -5.04 2.74
N LYS A 63 11.83 -5.70 1.92
CA LYS A 63 13.04 -5.08 1.34
C LYS A 63 12.71 -3.94 0.38
N ALA A 64 11.64 -4.06 -0.42
CA ALA A 64 11.20 -2.97 -1.29
C ALA A 64 10.76 -1.74 -0.49
N GLY A 65 9.98 -1.93 0.58
CA GLY A 65 9.60 -0.82 1.43
C GLY A 65 10.77 -0.21 2.21
N LEU A 66 11.71 -1.02 2.73
CA LEU A 66 12.93 -0.52 3.35
C LEU A 66 13.74 0.35 2.37
N GLU A 67 13.90 -0.12 1.13
CA GLU A 67 14.61 0.66 0.11
C GLU A 67 13.90 2.00 -0.15
N GLY A 68 12.57 2.02 -0.20
CA GLY A 68 11.80 3.25 -0.34
C GLY A 68 12.04 4.23 0.82
N VAL A 69 12.09 3.76 2.07
CA VAL A 69 12.45 4.60 3.23
C VAL A 69 13.87 5.17 3.09
N LYS A 70 14.85 4.33 2.72
CA LYS A 70 16.24 4.77 2.51
C LYS A 70 16.34 5.83 1.41
N ARG A 71 15.68 5.61 0.28
CA ARG A 71 15.64 6.55 -0.84
C ARG A 71 15.05 7.91 -0.43
N ALA A 72 14.01 7.91 0.37
CA ALA A 72 13.38 9.13 0.85
C ALA A 72 14.21 9.89 1.89
N LEU A 73 14.99 9.19 2.71
CA LEU A 73 15.88 9.79 3.72
C LEU A 73 17.19 10.33 3.12
N LYS A 74 17.71 9.69 2.09
CA LYS A 74 19.01 10.01 1.48
C LYS A 74 19.18 11.48 1.07
N PRO A 75 18.21 12.14 0.38
CA PRO A 75 18.33 13.56 0.02
C PRO A 75 18.40 14.50 1.23
N LEU A 76 17.94 14.03 2.40
CA LEU A 76 17.95 14.76 3.66
C LEU A 76 19.24 14.54 4.47
N GLY A 77 20.17 13.74 3.95
CA GLY A 77 21.39 13.33 4.68
C GLY A 77 21.10 12.41 5.86
N LEU A 78 19.96 11.70 5.83
CA LEU A 78 19.52 10.82 6.90
C LEU A 78 19.52 9.36 6.44
N GLU A 79 19.58 8.46 7.40
CA GLU A 79 19.42 7.01 7.21
C GLU A 79 18.55 6.43 8.33
N PRO A 80 17.97 5.23 8.15
CA PRO A 80 17.31 4.55 9.26
C PRO A 80 18.29 4.30 10.41
N ILE A 81 17.92 4.72 11.62
CA ILE A 81 18.80 4.57 12.81
C ILE A 81 18.84 3.16 13.37
N ALA A 82 17.86 2.33 13.03
CA ALA A 82 17.78 0.92 13.38
C ALA A 82 16.91 0.16 12.38
N LEU A 83 17.22 -1.12 12.23
CA LEU A 83 16.47 -2.05 11.41
C LEU A 83 16.10 -3.28 12.23
N GLY A 84 14.90 -3.80 12.07
CA GLY A 84 14.47 -5.07 12.66
C GLY A 84 13.63 -5.85 11.67
N THR A 85 13.77 -7.16 11.67
CA THR A 85 13.08 -8.06 10.72
C THR A 85 12.17 -9.05 11.43
N VAL A 86 11.18 -9.49 10.67
CA VAL A 86 10.32 -10.62 11.03
C VAL A 86 10.20 -11.55 9.82
N GLU A 87 10.17 -12.84 10.05
CA GLU A 87 9.92 -13.80 8.98
C GLU A 87 8.45 -13.78 8.56
N ARG A 88 8.23 -14.06 7.28
CA ARG A 88 6.87 -14.05 6.71
C ARG A 88 5.94 -15.02 7.46
N ASN A 89 4.73 -14.55 7.75
CA ASN A 89 3.68 -15.29 8.44
C ASN A 89 4.05 -15.71 9.88
N THR A 90 4.99 -15.01 10.52
CA THR A 90 5.30 -15.20 11.94
C THR A 90 5.01 -13.95 12.74
N VAL A 91 4.96 -14.12 14.06
CA VAL A 91 4.83 -13.02 15.05
C VAL A 91 6.01 -13.01 16.01
N ASP A 92 7.10 -13.66 15.65
CA ASP A 92 8.34 -13.64 16.44
C ASP A 92 9.09 -12.31 16.19
N VAL A 93 8.80 -11.34 17.02
CA VAL A 93 9.28 -9.96 16.88
C VAL A 93 10.29 -9.57 17.98
N ALA A 94 10.59 -10.47 18.92
CA ALA A 94 11.43 -10.17 20.07
C ALA A 94 12.80 -9.62 19.69
N LYS A 95 13.44 -10.22 18.69
CA LYS A 95 14.74 -9.77 18.17
C LYS A 95 14.62 -8.36 17.58
N ALA A 96 13.61 -8.10 16.76
CA ALA A 96 13.41 -6.79 16.14
C ALA A 96 13.13 -5.69 17.18
N VAL A 97 12.37 -6.01 18.23
CA VAL A 97 12.14 -5.09 19.35
C VAL A 97 13.46 -4.76 20.06
N ALA A 98 14.28 -5.77 20.38
CA ALA A 98 15.57 -5.60 21.03
C ALA A 98 16.58 -4.79 20.17
N GLU A 99 16.48 -4.84 18.85
CA GLU A 99 17.34 -4.09 17.94
C GLU A 99 16.89 -2.63 17.77
N ILE A 100 15.58 -2.36 17.79
CA ILE A 100 15.01 -1.05 17.46
C ILE A 100 14.78 -0.19 18.71
N THR A 101 14.10 -0.70 19.73
CA THR A 101 13.61 0.15 20.83
C THR A 101 14.71 0.80 21.67
N PRO A 102 15.90 0.16 21.92
CA PRO A 102 16.98 0.80 22.67
C PRO A 102 17.61 2.01 21.94
N LYS A 103 17.39 2.14 20.63
CA LYS A 103 17.87 3.29 19.84
C LYS A 103 16.97 4.52 19.99
N MET A 104 15.83 4.39 20.70
CA MET A 104 14.89 5.47 20.95
C MET A 104 14.53 6.23 19.65
N PRO A 105 14.00 5.56 18.60
CA PRO A 105 13.55 6.26 17.39
C PRO A 105 12.38 7.19 17.71
N ASP A 106 12.27 8.30 16.94
CA ASP A 106 11.11 9.17 16.99
C ASP A 106 9.88 8.47 16.38
N ALA A 107 10.12 7.66 15.33
CA ALA A 107 9.09 6.90 14.64
C ALA A 107 9.62 5.57 14.13
N ILE A 108 8.74 4.59 14.03
CA ILE A 108 9.03 3.28 13.41
C ILE A 108 8.10 3.10 12.20
N VAL A 109 8.72 2.93 11.03
CA VAL A 109 7.99 2.57 9.79
C VAL A 109 7.91 1.05 9.71
N GLN A 110 6.69 0.53 9.60
CA GLN A 110 6.41 -0.91 9.57
C GLN A 110 6.00 -1.35 8.17
N ILE A 111 6.68 -2.36 7.65
CA ILE A 111 6.47 -2.95 6.33
C ILE A 111 6.33 -4.46 6.50
N SER A 112 5.20 -4.88 7.02
CA SER A 112 4.88 -6.28 7.27
C SER A 112 3.37 -6.53 7.27
N ALA A 113 2.94 -7.77 7.48
CA ALA A 113 1.53 -8.12 7.63
C ALA A 113 0.98 -7.64 8.98
N TYR A 114 -0.34 -7.43 9.06
CA TYR A 114 -1.00 -6.85 10.23
C TYR A 114 -0.71 -7.59 11.54
N LYS A 115 -0.68 -8.94 11.54
CA LYS A 115 -0.37 -9.72 12.77
C LYS A 115 1.02 -9.47 13.29
N SER A 116 2.01 -9.45 12.40
CA SER A 116 3.41 -9.16 12.78
C SER A 116 3.57 -7.71 13.24
N CYS A 117 2.91 -6.76 12.56
CA CYS A 117 2.91 -5.35 12.95
C CYS A 117 2.26 -5.15 14.33
N ALA A 118 1.11 -5.78 14.58
CA ALA A 118 0.44 -5.71 15.87
C ALA A 118 1.27 -6.31 17.00
N ALA A 119 1.89 -7.48 16.77
CA ALA A 119 2.79 -8.11 17.75
C ALA A 119 3.97 -7.19 18.07
N PHE A 120 4.60 -6.61 17.04
CA PHE A 120 5.71 -5.68 17.20
C PHE A 120 5.30 -4.43 18.00
N ILE A 121 4.15 -3.82 17.72
CA ILE A 121 3.63 -2.65 18.44
C ILE A 121 3.44 -2.98 19.93
N ARG A 122 2.83 -4.13 20.24
CA ARG A 122 2.61 -4.56 21.62
C ARG A 122 3.91 -4.75 22.39
N GLU A 123 4.84 -5.49 21.82
CA GLU A 123 6.13 -5.77 22.46
C GLU A 123 7.00 -4.50 22.57
N ALA A 124 7.02 -3.64 21.56
CA ALA A 124 7.72 -2.36 21.63
C ALA A 124 7.15 -1.45 22.74
N ARG A 125 5.83 -1.38 22.88
CA ARG A 125 5.19 -0.63 23.98
C ARG A 125 5.49 -1.22 25.36
N LYS A 126 5.48 -2.54 25.49
CA LYS A 126 5.89 -3.23 26.73
C LYS A 126 7.34 -2.93 27.12
N SER A 127 8.22 -2.75 26.14
CA SER A 127 9.62 -2.35 26.37
C SER A 127 9.80 -0.85 26.70
N GLY A 128 8.69 -0.10 26.81
CA GLY A 128 8.71 1.33 27.13
C GLY A 128 8.81 2.27 25.93
N TYR A 129 8.69 1.77 24.70
CA TYR A 129 8.70 2.64 23.53
C TYR A 129 7.42 3.48 23.44
N GLY A 130 7.58 4.80 23.56
CA GLY A 130 6.48 5.78 23.52
C GLY A 130 6.36 6.54 22.18
N GLY A 131 7.19 6.25 21.19
CA GLY A 131 7.15 6.91 19.88
C GLY A 131 5.97 6.44 19.02
N THR A 132 5.97 6.87 17.76
CA THR A 132 4.87 6.63 16.85
C THR A 132 5.17 5.51 15.86
N PHE A 133 4.11 4.88 15.33
CA PHE A 133 4.20 3.82 14.32
C PHE A 133 3.48 4.25 13.03
N PHE A 134 4.16 4.06 11.90
CA PHE A 134 3.61 4.25 10.57
C PHE A 134 3.64 2.93 9.81
N ASN A 135 2.58 2.65 9.07
CA ASN A 135 2.46 1.44 8.27
C ASN A 135 2.20 1.80 6.80
N VAL A 136 2.71 1.01 5.88
CA VAL A 136 2.30 1.08 4.48
C VAL A 136 0.93 0.42 4.30
N SER A 137 0.16 0.86 3.31
CA SER A 137 -1.22 0.42 3.07
C SER A 137 -1.41 -1.09 2.99
N PHE A 138 -0.39 -1.81 2.52
CA PHE A 138 -0.42 -3.27 2.38
C PHE A 138 -0.58 -4.01 3.73
N VAL A 139 -0.32 -3.36 4.86
CA VAL A 139 -0.58 -3.94 6.18
C VAL A 139 -2.03 -4.39 6.35
N GLY A 140 -2.97 -3.75 5.64
CA GLY A 140 -4.40 -3.97 5.78
C GLY A 140 -4.97 -3.19 6.97
N THR A 141 -5.40 -1.96 6.73
CA THR A 141 -5.80 -1.00 7.78
C THR A 141 -6.87 -1.56 8.71
N GLN A 142 -7.94 -2.13 8.14
CA GLN A 142 -9.02 -2.68 8.97
C GLN A 142 -8.54 -3.89 9.79
N ALA A 143 -7.80 -4.80 9.15
CA ALA A 143 -7.25 -5.97 9.83
C ALA A 143 -6.29 -5.61 10.98
N LEU A 144 -5.47 -4.56 10.80
CA LEU A 144 -4.60 -4.06 11.86
C LEU A 144 -5.41 -3.40 12.98
N ALA A 145 -6.44 -2.63 12.64
CA ALA A 145 -7.32 -1.98 13.62
C ALA A 145 -8.09 -3.01 14.46
N ASP A 146 -8.64 -4.04 13.82
CA ASP A 146 -9.36 -5.12 14.49
C ASP A 146 -8.43 -5.94 15.40
N GLU A 147 -7.21 -6.24 14.92
CA GLU A 147 -6.20 -6.97 15.69
C GLU A 147 -5.75 -6.20 16.94
N LEU A 148 -5.56 -4.88 16.83
CA LEU A 148 -5.09 -4.03 17.92
C LEU A 148 -6.20 -3.53 18.85
N GLY A 149 -7.41 -3.39 18.34
CA GLY A 149 -8.51 -2.78 19.09
C GLY A 149 -8.12 -1.39 19.65
N ARG A 150 -8.26 -1.20 20.97
CA ARG A 150 -7.91 0.08 21.63
C ARG A 150 -6.41 0.42 21.59
N GLU A 151 -5.55 -0.58 21.44
CA GLU A 151 -4.10 -0.40 21.33
C GLU A 151 -3.70 0.23 19.99
N GLY A 152 -4.59 0.21 18.98
CA GLY A 152 -4.39 0.83 17.66
C GLY A 152 -4.47 2.36 17.65
N ARG A 153 -4.84 3.00 18.76
CA ARG A 153 -4.92 4.46 18.82
C ARG A 153 -3.56 5.11 18.57
N GLY A 154 -3.53 6.07 17.62
CA GLY A 154 -2.30 6.78 17.24
C GLY A 154 -1.39 6.01 16.29
N ILE A 155 -1.82 4.84 15.80
CA ILE A 155 -1.12 4.14 14.73
C ILE A 155 -1.56 4.74 13.38
N MET A 156 -0.59 5.04 12.53
CA MET A 156 -0.84 5.64 11.22
C MET A 156 -0.63 4.61 10.12
N VAL A 157 -1.46 4.71 9.08
CA VAL A 157 -1.37 3.85 7.88
C VAL A 157 -1.52 4.74 6.65
N SER A 158 -0.55 4.66 5.72
CA SER A 158 -0.70 5.32 4.42
C SER A 158 -1.84 4.69 3.63
N GLN A 159 -2.48 5.46 2.78
CA GLN A 159 -3.58 4.97 1.95
C GLN A 159 -3.32 5.30 0.48
N VAL A 160 -3.65 4.36 -0.37
CA VAL A 160 -3.47 4.44 -1.83
C VAL A 160 -4.79 4.46 -2.58
N MET A 161 -5.90 4.40 -1.84
CA MET A 161 -7.27 4.39 -2.38
C MET A 161 -8.11 5.48 -1.72
N PRO A 162 -9.19 5.94 -2.38
CA PRO A 162 -10.15 6.87 -1.79
C PRO A 162 -10.73 6.33 -0.47
N PHE A 163 -11.14 7.26 0.40
CA PHE A 163 -11.72 6.91 1.71
C PHE A 163 -13.03 6.11 1.54
N PRO A 164 -13.07 4.85 2.01
CA PRO A 164 -14.17 3.93 1.70
C PRO A 164 -15.41 4.10 2.57
N PHE A 165 -15.34 4.92 3.63
CA PHE A 165 -16.41 5.03 4.64
C PHE A 165 -17.25 6.30 4.49
N SER A 166 -16.99 7.15 3.47
CA SER A 166 -17.66 8.42 3.28
C SER A 166 -18.45 8.44 1.97
N THR A 167 -19.55 9.18 1.96
CA THR A 167 -20.35 9.44 0.76
C THR A 167 -19.99 10.75 0.05
N THR A 168 -18.85 11.36 0.41
CA THR A 168 -18.43 12.67 -0.13
C THR A 168 -18.06 12.62 -1.61
N THR A 169 -17.47 11.51 -2.07
CA THR A 169 -17.11 11.34 -3.47
C THR A 169 -18.07 10.40 -4.19
N PRO A 170 -18.33 10.59 -5.50
CA PRO A 170 -19.18 9.69 -6.26
C PRO A 170 -18.72 8.24 -6.20
N ILE A 171 -17.40 8.00 -6.31
CA ILE A 171 -16.85 6.64 -6.27
C ILE A 171 -17.09 5.96 -4.92
N SER A 172 -16.97 6.71 -3.80
CA SER A 172 -17.21 6.13 -2.48
C SER A 172 -18.70 5.81 -2.27
N ARG A 173 -19.61 6.63 -2.82
CA ARG A 173 -21.07 6.32 -2.80
C ARG A 173 -21.38 5.06 -3.59
N GLU A 174 -20.88 4.95 -4.83
CA GLU A 174 -21.08 3.76 -5.66
C GLU A 174 -20.54 2.49 -4.99
N TYR A 175 -19.35 2.59 -4.40
CA TYR A 175 -18.73 1.49 -3.66
C TYR A 175 -19.57 1.06 -2.46
N LEU A 176 -20.05 2.00 -1.63
CA LEU A 176 -20.89 1.69 -0.48
C LEU A 176 -22.24 1.06 -0.88
N ASP A 177 -22.82 1.51 -2.00
CA ASP A 177 -24.01 0.88 -2.58
C ASP A 177 -23.71 -0.56 -3.02
N ALA A 178 -22.57 -0.80 -3.65
CA ALA A 178 -22.15 -2.15 -4.05
C ALA A 178 -21.90 -3.06 -2.83
N VAL A 179 -21.27 -2.56 -1.79
CA VAL A 179 -21.06 -3.29 -0.52
C VAL A 179 -22.40 -3.66 0.11
N SER A 180 -23.34 -2.71 0.17
CA SER A 180 -24.68 -2.96 0.71
C SER A 180 -25.43 -4.07 -0.05
N LYS A 181 -25.28 -4.13 -1.37
CA LYS A 181 -25.90 -5.15 -2.23
C LYS A 181 -25.20 -6.52 -2.15
N ALA A 182 -23.95 -6.55 -1.73
CA ALA A 182 -23.19 -7.80 -1.58
C ALA A 182 -23.60 -8.65 -0.37
N GLY A 183 -24.42 -8.09 0.53
CA GLY A 183 -24.96 -8.78 1.69
C GLY A 183 -24.37 -8.34 3.03
N PRO A 184 -24.93 -8.83 4.15
CA PRO A 184 -24.62 -8.34 5.49
C PRO A 184 -23.19 -8.63 5.96
N GLU A 185 -22.53 -9.63 5.39
CA GLU A 185 -21.14 -9.99 5.70
C GLU A 185 -20.13 -9.05 5.03
N ALA A 186 -20.53 -8.33 3.98
CA ALA A 186 -19.66 -7.40 3.29
C ALA A 186 -19.50 -6.11 4.10
N GLN A 187 -18.25 -5.79 4.45
CA GLN A 187 -17.94 -4.57 5.16
C GLN A 187 -17.01 -3.68 4.34
N PRO A 188 -17.23 -2.35 4.32
CA PRO A 188 -16.37 -1.45 3.60
C PRO A 188 -14.97 -1.41 4.22
N ASN A 189 -13.95 -1.43 3.37
CA ASN A 189 -12.56 -1.25 3.76
C ASN A 189 -11.72 -0.83 2.55
N TYR A 190 -10.47 -0.40 2.78
CA TYR A 190 -9.58 0.06 1.70
C TYR A 190 -9.22 -1.04 0.70
N SER A 191 -9.04 -2.28 1.14
CA SER A 191 -8.69 -3.40 0.25
C SER A 191 -9.83 -3.74 -0.70
N SER A 192 -11.07 -3.77 -0.21
CA SER A 192 -12.24 -4.00 -1.06
C SER A 192 -12.57 -2.79 -1.94
N MET A 193 -12.27 -1.56 -1.52
CA MET A 193 -12.34 -0.38 -2.37
C MET A 193 -11.35 -0.49 -3.55
N GLU A 194 -10.13 -0.96 -3.29
CA GLU A 194 -9.13 -1.21 -4.34
C GLU A 194 -9.61 -2.27 -5.33
N GLY A 195 -10.17 -3.37 -4.84
CA GLY A 195 -10.78 -4.41 -5.68
C GLY A 195 -11.93 -3.87 -6.53
N TYR A 196 -12.81 -3.06 -5.92
CA TYR A 196 -13.92 -2.42 -6.63
C TYR A 196 -13.45 -1.49 -7.75
N LEU A 197 -12.49 -0.61 -7.46
CA LEU A 197 -11.89 0.28 -8.46
C LEU A 197 -11.19 -0.50 -9.56
N SER A 198 -10.45 -1.55 -9.20
CA SER A 198 -9.78 -2.42 -10.18
C SER A 198 -10.78 -3.06 -11.12
N ALA A 199 -11.88 -3.60 -10.61
CA ALA A 199 -12.94 -4.17 -11.42
C ALA A 199 -13.61 -3.12 -12.32
N LYS A 200 -13.88 -1.93 -11.79
CA LYS A 200 -14.52 -0.83 -12.53
C LYS A 200 -13.66 -0.33 -13.70
N VAL A 201 -12.37 -0.09 -13.45
CA VAL A 201 -11.43 0.37 -14.50
C VAL A 201 -11.18 -0.74 -15.52
N PHE A 202 -11.04 -1.99 -15.08
CA PHE A 202 -10.88 -3.12 -15.96
C PHE A 202 -12.11 -3.34 -16.87
N ALA A 203 -13.32 -3.21 -16.33
CA ALA A 203 -14.56 -3.28 -17.10
C ALA A 203 -14.63 -2.20 -18.17
N GLU A 204 -14.17 -0.98 -17.89
CA GLU A 204 -14.04 0.07 -18.90
C GLU A 204 -13.02 -0.30 -19.98
N GLY A 205 -11.88 -0.87 -19.62
CA GLY A 205 -10.90 -1.39 -20.56
C GLY A 205 -11.51 -2.46 -21.50
N LEU A 206 -12.25 -3.42 -20.93
CA LEU A 206 -12.96 -4.44 -21.72
C LEU A 206 -14.01 -3.83 -22.65
N ARG A 207 -14.78 -2.86 -22.17
CA ARG A 207 -15.79 -2.16 -22.98
C ARG A 207 -15.14 -1.46 -24.20
N ARG A 208 -13.99 -0.83 -24.02
CA ARG A 208 -13.21 -0.20 -25.11
C ARG A 208 -12.59 -1.21 -26.06
N ALA A 209 -12.13 -2.34 -25.53
CA ALA A 209 -11.55 -3.42 -26.35
C ALA A 209 -12.58 -4.10 -27.27
N GLY A 210 -13.87 -3.98 -26.97
CA GLY A 210 -14.96 -4.52 -27.78
C GLY A 210 -15.19 -6.02 -27.59
N ARG A 211 -15.89 -6.63 -28.55
CA ARG A 211 -16.18 -8.07 -28.51
C ARG A 211 -14.94 -8.88 -28.90
N ASN A 212 -14.71 -9.98 -28.19
CA ASN A 212 -13.59 -10.91 -28.43
C ASN A 212 -12.19 -10.23 -28.45
N PRO A 213 -11.79 -9.53 -27.37
CA PRO A 213 -10.51 -8.84 -27.34
C PRO A 213 -9.35 -9.84 -27.36
N SER A 214 -8.33 -9.55 -28.15
CA SER A 214 -7.02 -10.16 -28.01
C SER A 214 -6.27 -9.53 -26.82
N ARG A 215 -5.17 -10.13 -26.42
CA ARG A 215 -4.30 -9.58 -25.35
C ARG A 215 -3.79 -8.18 -25.71
N ASP A 216 -3.33 -8.00 -26.94
CA ASP A 216 -2.83 -6.70 -27.42
C ASP A 216 -3.95 -5.68 -27.56
N SER A 217 -5.14 -6.05 -28.06
CA SER A 217 -6.27 -5.12 -28.14
C SER A 217 -6.76 -4.67 -26.76
N LEU A 218 -6.68 -5.55 -25.76
CA LEU A 218 -6.99 -5.18 -24.38
C LEU A 218 -5.94 -4.21 -23.81
N VAL A 219 -4.64 -4.43 -24.05
CA VAL A 219 -3.58 -3.49 -23.66
C VAL A 219 -3.84 -2.13 -24.31
N ASN A 220 -4.05 -2.06 -25.61
CA ASN A 220 -4.32 -0.80 -26.32
C ASN A 220 -5.58 -0.10 -25.79
N ALA A 221 -6.62 -0.86 -25.44
CA ALA A 221 -7.83 -0.32 -24.86
C ALA A 221 -7.60 0.26 -23.46
N LEU A 222 -6.80 -0.40 -22.62
CA LEU A 222 -6.40 0.11 -21.31
C LEU A 222 -5.56 1.39 -21.45
N GLU A 223 -4.57 1.41 -22.35
CA GLU A 223 -3.73 2.58 -22.65
C GLU A 223 -4.54 3.78 -23.21
N SER A 224 -5.73 3.52 -23.76
CA SER A 224 -6.66 4.58 -24.19
C SER A 224 -7.44 5.23 -23.05
N ILE A 225 -7.34 4.71 -21.81
CA ILE A 225 -7.96 5.31 -20.63
C ILE A 225 -7.09 6.49 -20.18
N GLN A 226 -7.27 7.65 -20.81
CA GLN A 226 -6.51 8.86 -20.52
C GLN A 226 -7.42 9.89 -19.86
N ASN A 227 -6.92 10.55 -18.82
CA ASN A 227 -7.64 11.56 -18.02
C ASN A 227 -9.05 11.13 -17.59
N ALA A 228 -9.27 9.82 -17.43
CA ALA A 228 -10.58 9.30 -17.09
C ALA A 228 -10.87 9.51 -15.60
N ASN A 229 -12.06 10.01 -15.30
CA ASN A 229 -12.51 10.27 -13.94
C ASN A 229 -13.56 9.22 -13.50
N PHE A 230 -13.15 8.33 -12.63
CA PHE A 230 -14.01 7.31 -12.04
C PHE A 230 -14.62 7.81 -10.71
N GLY A 231 -15.41 8.87 -10.78
CA GLY A 231 -16.11 9.40 -9.61
C GLY A 231 -15.20 10.09 -8.57
N GLY A 232 -14.13 10.71 -9.02
CA GLY A 232 -13.11 11.37 -8.19
C GLY A 232 -11.78 10.63 -8.14
N PHE A 233 -11.73 9.37 -8.60
CA PHE A 233 -10.49 8.65 -8.82
C PHE A 233 -10.09 8.80 -10.30
N ARG A 234 -8.93 9.40 -10.54
CA ARG A 234 -8.43 9.61 -11.91
C ARG A 234 -7.55 8.46 -12.33
N VAL A 235 -7.66 8.09 -13.60
CA VAL A 235 -6.81 7.09 -14.27
C VAL A 235 -6.29 7.69 -15.55
N ASP A 236 -4.99 7.62 -15.77
CA ASP A 236 -4.32 8.20 -16.93
C ASP A 236 -3.23 7.26 -17.43
N PHE A 237 -3.65 6.19 -18.11
CA PHE A 237 -2.72 5.25 -18.70
C PHE A 237 -2.21 5.74 -20.07
N SER A 238 -1.02 5.32 -20.42
CA SER A 238 -0.42 5.60 -21.73
C SER A 238 0.51 4.45 -22.15
N PRO A 239 0.94 4.36 -23.44
CA PRO A 239 1.93 3.36 -23.87
C PRO A 239 3.29 3.40 -23.16
N LYS A 240 3.52 4.42 -22.32
CA LYS A 240 4.79 4.62 -21.59
C LYS A 240 4.61 4.59 -20.07
N ASP A 241 3.38 4.66 -19.60
CA ASP A 241 3.06 4.69 -18.18
C ASP A 241 1.73 3.96 -17.93
N HIS A 242 1.77 2.94 -17.09
CA HIS A 242 0.64 2.12 -16.69
C HIS A 242 0.32 2.27 -15.20
N VAL A 243 0.63 3.42 -14.62
CA VAL A 243 0.27 3.78 -13.24
C VAL A 243 -0.87 4.80 -13.25
N ALA A 244 -1.95 4.54 -12.46
CA ALA A 244 -3.10 5.43 -12.36
C ALA A 244 -2.84 6.62 -11.42
#